data_b73923651e735ee97e23b34b3c00f787
#
_entry.id   b73923651e735ee97e23b34b3c00f787
#
_cell.length_a   1.000
_cell.length_b   1.000
_cell.length_c   1.000
_cell.angle_alpha   90.00
_cell.angle_beta   90.00
_cell.angle_gamma   90.00
#
_symmetry.space_group_name_H-M   'P 1'
#
loop_
_entity.id
_entity.type
_entity.pdbx_description
1 polymer ?
#
loop_
_entity_poly.entity_id
_entity_poly.type
_entity_poly.pdbx_seq_one_letter_code
_entity_poly.pdbx_strand_id
1 'polypeptide(L)'
;MDYQHIRYEIHDKIAVLYLDMKDKSANVLSQAMLAELEQVITELEQISGLIGFVMKSAKPSGFVFGADILEFETLTTEDEVRALQENAMRCLTKIETSHLVSVAILHGPVLGGGLELALACDWRLCQQTGRIMAGFPEANL
;
A
#
# COMPACT_ATOMS: atom_id res chain seq x y z
N MET A 1 4.07 -3.37 -17.78
CA MET A 1 4.94 -2.25 -17.40
C MET A 1 5.93 -2.70 -16.36
N ASP A 2 7.15 -2.13 -16.34
CA ASP A 2 8.13 -2.45 -15.30
C ASP A 2 7.93 -1.48 -14.13
N TYR A 3 7.20 -1.93 -13.12
CA TYR A 3 7.06 -1.21 -11.86
C TYR A 3 8.37 -1.28 -11.06
N GLN A 4 8.69 -0.23 -10.31
CA GLN A 4 9.93 -0.18 -9.52
C GLN A 4 9.74 -0.60 -8.06
N HIS A 5 8.54 -0.39 -7.53
CA HIS A 5 8.23 -0.58 -6.11
C HIS A 5 7.23 -1.70 -5.84
N ILE A 6 6.57 -2.17 -6.89
CA ILE A 6 5.54 -3.21 -6.79
C ILE A 6 5.82 -4.25 -7.87
N ARG A 7 5.75 -5.50 -7.50
CA ARG A 7 5.64 -6.62 -8.44
C ARG A 7 4.41 -7.43 -8.12
N TYR A 8 3.84 -8.09 -9.11
CA TYR A 8 2.74 -9.01 -8.85
C TYR A 8 2.84 -10.28 -9.70
N GLU A 9 2.22 -11.31 -9.21
CA GLU A 9 2.09 -12.61 -9.84
C GLU A 9 0.61 -13.01 -9.80
N ILE A 10 0.14 -13.75 -10.82
CA ILE A 10 -1.22 -14.25 -10.86
C ILE A 10 -1.20 -15.76 -10.69
N HIS A 11 -1.90 -16.23 -9.69
CA HIS A 11 -2.11 -17.65 -9.39
C HIS A 11 -3.61 -17.96 -9.52
N ASP A 12 -3.97 -18.73 -10.55
CA ASP A 12 -5.37 -19.00 -10.92
C ASP A 12 -6.16 -17.69 -11.14
N LYS A 13 -6.98 -17.32 -10.19
CA LYS A 13 -7.86 -16.15 -10.26
C LYS A 13 -7.51 -15.06 -9.23
N ILE A 14 -6.34 -15.17 -8.60
CA ILE A 14 -5.90 -14.25 -7.56
C ILE A 14 -4.54 -13.65 -7.93
N ALA A 15 -4.42 -12.34 -7.84
CA ALA A 15 -3.15 -11.66 -7.96
C ALA A 15 -2.48 -11.52 -6.58
N VAL A 16 -1.19 -11.77 -6.49
CA VAL A 16 -0.39 -11.51 -5.29
C VAL A 16 0.53 -10.33 -5.57
N LEU A 17 0.27 -9.21 -4.89
CA LEU A 17 1.04 -7.99 -4.98
C LEU A 17 2.09 -7.97 -3.88
N TYR A 18 3.33 -7.71 -4.25
CA TYR A 18 4.45 -7.55 -3.35
C TYR A 18 4.88 -6.09 -3.31
N LEU A 19 4.70 -5.46 -2.17
CA LEU A 19 5.26 -4.13 -1.92
C LEU A 19 6.75 -4.27 -1.62
N ASP A 20 7.58 -3.73 -2.47
CA ASP A 20 9.04 -3.87 -2.43
C ASP A 20 9.73 -2.58 -2.85
N MET A 21 9.66 -1.58 -1.99
CA MET A 21 10.19 -0.27 -2.31
C MET A 21 11.68 -0.32 -2.64
N LYS A 22 12.01 0.08 -3.87
CA LYS A 22 13.37 0.06 -4.37
C LYS A 22 14.31 0.90 -3.50
N ASP A 23 15.51 0.39 -3.26
CA ASP A 23 16.60 1.04 -2.53
C ASP A 23 16.26 1.43 -1.07
N LYS A 24 15.20 0.84 -0.49
CA LYS A 24 14.84 1.04 0.93
C LYS A 24 14.70 -0.30 1.65
N SER A 25 15.06 -0.30 2.93
CA SER A 25 14.91 -1.47 3.82
C SER A 25 13.48 -1.66 4.34
N ALA A 26 12.65 -0.65 4.21
CA ALA A 26 11.25 -0.64 4.62
C ALA A 26 10.36 -0.03 3.54
N ASN A 27 9.10 -0.44 3.48
CA ASN A 27 8.12 0.22 2.63
C ASN A 27 7.58 1.46 3.32
N VAL A 28 7.49 2.55 2.57
CA VAL A 28 6.78 3.78 2.92
C VAL A 28 5.86 4.18 1.76
N LEU A 29 4.81 4.92 2.05
CA LEU A 29 3.92 5.44 1.02
C LEU A 29 4.50 6.73 0.44
N SER A 30 5.37 6.58 -0.56
CA SER A 30 5.78 7.66 -1.42
C SER A 30 4.75 7.91 -2.52
N GLN A 31 4.81 9.08 -3.16
CA GLN A 31 3.98 9.36 -4.33
C GLN A 31 4.16 8.32 -5.44
N ALA A 32 5.39 7.88 -5.66
CA ALA A 32 5.71 6.84 -6.65
C ALA A 32 5.04 5.50 -6.30
N MET A 33 5.13 5.06 -5.04
CA MET A 33 4.47 3.84 -4.58
C MET A 33 2.95 3.91 -4.74
N LEU A 34 2.33 5.03 -4.36
CA LEU A 34 0.90 5.24 -4.51
C LEU A 34 0.45 5.22 -5.97
N ALA A 35 1.21 5.87 -6.86
CA ALA A 35 0.91 5.89 -8.29
C ALA A 35 1.03 4.48 -8.92
N GLU A 36 2.08 3.74 -8.59
CA GLU A 36 2.24 2.36 -9.05
C GLU A 36 1.11 1.46 -8.55
N LEU A 37 0.72 1.59 -7.27
CA LEU A 37 -0.35 0.80 -6.67
C LEU A 37 -1.70 1.06 -7.35
N GLU A 38 -2.04 2.33 -7.59
CA GLU A 38 -3.26 2.72 -8.32
C GLU A 38 -3.27 2.13 -9.73
N GLN A 39 -2.14 2.19 -10.42
CA GLN A 39 -2.00 1.66 -11.77
C GLN A 39 -2.09 0.13 -11.81
N VAL A 40 -1.41 -0.57 -10.90
CA VAL A 40 -1.49 -2.03 -10.78
C VAL A 40 -2.93 -2.48 -10.55
N ILE A 41 -3.66 -1.85 -9.61
CA ILE A 41 -5.05 -2.21 -9.34
C ILE A 41 -5.92 -1.97 -10.60
N THR A 42 -5.68 -0.86 -11.30
CA THR A 42 -6.40 -0.56 -12.55
C THR A 42 -6.14 -1.62 -13.63
N GLU A 43 -4.91 -2.09 -13.77
CA GLU A 43 -4.58 -3.18 -14.69
C GLU A 43 -5.24 -4.49 -14.28
N LEU A 44 -5.20 -4.84 -12.99
CA LEU A 44 -5.82 -6.06 -12.47
C LEU A 44 -7.33 -6.10 -12.72
N GLU A 45 -8.00 -4.98 -12.60
CA GLU A 45 -9.44 -4.87 -12.86
C GLU A 45 -9.82 -5.17 -14.32
N GLN A 46 -8.87 -5.06 -15.26
CA GLN A 46 -9.10 -5.38 -16.68
C GLN A 46 -8.86 -6.87 -16.99
N ILE A 47 -8.33 -7.65 -16.05
CA ILE A 47 -8.04 -9.06 -16.28
C ILE A 47 -9.31 -9.87 -16.11
N SER A 48 -9.78 -10.44 -17.21
CA SER A 48 -10.98 -11.27 -17.22
C SER A 48 -10.85 -12.49 -16.32
N GLY A 49 -11.81 -12.69 -15.44
CA GLY A 49 -11.86 -13.84 -14.54
C GLY A 49 -11.02 -13.71 -13.28
N LEU A 50 -10.30 -12.61 -13.10
CA LEU A 50 -9.64 -12.32 -11.82
C LEU A 50 -10.71 -12.00 -10.78
N ILE A 51 -10.60 -12.59 -9.58
CA ILE A 51 -11.60 -12.40 -8.51
C ILE A 51 -11.09 -11.53 -7.38
N GLY A 52 -9.79 -11.40 -7.21
CA GLY A 52 -9.23 -10.61 -6.13
C GLY A 52 -7.72 -10.49 -6.16
N PHE A 53 -7.20 -9.74 -5.21
CA PHE A 53 -5.77 -9.62 -4.99
C PHE A 53 -5.41 -9.68 -3.51
N VAL A 54 -4.22 -10.18 -3.25
CA VAL A 54 -3.58 -10.21 -1.94
C VAL A 54 -2.41 -9.23 -1.98
N MET A 55 -2.35 -8.33 -1.02
CA MET A 55 -1.25 -7.35 -0.88
C MET A 55 -0.39 -7.73 0.30
N LYS A 56 0.92 -7.85 0.09
CA LYS A 56 1.89 -8.17 1.14
C LYS A 56 3.20 -7.41 0.93
N SER A 57 3.93 -7.20 2.00
CA SER A 57 5.29 -6.66 1.93
C SER A 57 6.29 -7.75 1.57
N ALA A 58 7.24 -7.43 0.69
CA ALA A 58 8.44 -8.23 0.44
C ALA A 58 9.58 -7.90 1.42
N LYS A 59 9.42 -6.85 2.24
CA LYS A 59 10.44 -6.43 3.22
C LYS A 59 10.28 -7.19 4.54
N PRO A 60 11.35 -7.74 5.11
CA PRO A 60 11.29 -8.40 6.42
C PRO A 60 11.01 -7.43 7.58
N SER A 61 11.24 -6.14 7.38
CA SER A 61 11.07 -5.08 8.39
C SER A 61 9.62 -4.85 8.81
N GLY A 62 8.64 -5.16 7.97
CA GLY A 62 7.22 -4.96 8.27
C GLY A 62 6.39 -4.71 7.01
N PHE A 63 5.12 -4.37 7.21
CA PHE A 63 4.20 -4.12 6.10
C PHE A 63 4.48 -2.76 5.44
N VAL A 64 4.03 -1.67 6.03
CA VAL A 64 4.29 -0.29 5.57
C VAL A 64 4.39 0.63 6.78
N PHE A 65 5.40 1.48 6.81
CA PHE A 65 5.75 2.35 7.94
C PHE A 65 5.09 3.73 7.91
N GLY A 66 4.16 3.96 6.98
CA GLY A 66 3.46 5.23 6.83
C GLY A 66 3.94 6.02 5.63
N ALA A 67 3.67 7.31 5.63
CA ALA A 67 4.07 8.23 4.57
C ALA A 67 5.60 8.39 4.50
N ASP A 68 6.11 8.72 3.32
CA ASP A 68 7.53 9.04 3.16
C ASP A 68 7.82 10.44 3.73
N ILE A 69 8.40 10.49 4.92
CA ILE A 69 8.72 11.74 5.62
C ILE A 69 9.64 12.63 4.79
N LEU A 70 10.56 12.04 4.02
CA LEU A 70 11.47 12.80 3.16
C LEU A 70 10.74 13.57 2.05
N GLU A 71 9.63 13.03 1.55
CA GLU A 71 8.79 13.78 0.59
C GLU A 71 8.11 14.97 1.27
N PHE A 72 7.66 14.84 2.51
CA PHE A 72 7.07 15.95 3.26
C PHE A 72 8.05 17.11 3.49
N GLU A 73 9.31 16.82 3.73
CA GLU A 73 10.34 17.84 3.92
C GLU A 73 10.59 18.69 2.67
N THR A 74 10.22 18.21 1.50
CA THR A 74 10.37 18.94 0.23
C THR A 74 9.16 19.84 -0.10
N LEU A 75 8.04 19.67 0.60
CA LEU A 75 6.82 20.44 0.35
C LEU A 75 6.97 21.86 0.94
N THR A 76 6.66 22.84 0.11
CA THR A 76 6.81 24.26 0.47
C THR A 76 5.50 25.03 0.49
N THR A 77 4.44 24.47 -0.11
CA THR A 77 3.14 25.11 -0.24
C THR A 77 2.00 24.22 0.27
N GLU A 78 0.91 24.87 0.70
CA GLU A 78 -0.31 24.15 1.09
C GLU A 78 -0.91 23.34 -0.07
N ASP A 79 -0.80 23.85 -1.30
CA ASP A 79 -1.31 23.16 -2.48
C ASP A 79 -0.55 21.85 -2.76
N GLU A 80 0.77 21.83 -2.54
CA GLU A 80 1.58 20.60 -2.65
C GLU A 80 1.19 19.56 -1.59
N VAL A 81 0.95 20.01 -0.35
CA VAL A 81 0.46 19.12 0.73
C VAL A 81 -0.91 18.56 0.39
N ARG A 82 -1.81 19.40 -0.10
CA ARG A 82 -3.15 18.98 -0.53
C ARG A 82 -3.09 17.96 -1.66
N ALA A 83 -2.27 18.21 -2.67
CA ALA A 83 -2.09 17.29 -3.79
C ALA A 83 -1.57 15.90 -3.33
N LEU A 84 -0.65 15.87 -2.37
CA LEU A 84 -0.15 14.63 -1.78
C LEU A 84 -1.27 13.86 -1.07
N GLN A 85 -2.08 14.55 -0.27
CA GLN A 85 -3.22 13.96 0.43
C GLN A 85 -4.28 13.44 -0.55
N GLU A 86 -4.60 14.20 -1.60
CA GLU A 86 -5.55 13.80 -2.64
C GLU A 86 -5.08 12.55 -3.38
N ASN A 87 -3.79 12.43 -3.69
CA ASN A 87 -3.19 11.25 -4.30
C ASN A 87 -3.33 10.03 -3.40
N ALA A 88 -3.03 10.18 -2.11
CA ALA A 88 -3.19 9.09 -1.14
C ALA A 88 -4.66 8.66 -1.04
N MET A 89 -5.58 9.60 -0.87
CA MET A 89 -7.01 9.32 -0.79
C MET A 89 -7.56 8.67 -2.05
N ARG A 90 -7.09 9.09 -3.23
CA ARG A 90 -7.50 8.48 -4.50
C ARG A 90 -7.06 7.01 -4.57
N CYS A 91 -5.83 6.71 -4.17
CA CYS A 91 -5.32 5.34 -4.12
C CYS A 91 -6.13 4.47 -3.15
N LEU A 92 -6.41 4.94 -1.93
CA LEU A 92 -7.23 4.23 -0.95
C LEU A 92 -8.64 3.99 -1.47
N THR A 93 -9.27 5.02 -2.03
CA THR A 93 -10.61 4.92 -2.64
C THR A 93 -10.63 3.90 -3.78
N LYS A 94 -9.55 3.85 -4.59
CA LYS A 94 -9.42 2.85 -5.66
C LYS A 94 -9.46 1.42 -5.13
N ILE A 95 -8.81 1.16 -3.99
CA ILE A 95 -8.87 -0.15 -3.33
C ILE A 95 -10.27 -0.43 -2.81
N GLU A 96 -10.86 0.50 -2.06
CA GLU A 96 -12.17 0.34 -1.43
C GLU A 96 -13.31 0.13 -2.44
N THR A 97 -13.22 0.77 -3.60
CA THR A 97 -14.27 0.71 -4.63
C THR A 97 -14.00 -0.31 -5.72
N SER A 98 -12.88 -1.02 -5.67
CA SER A 98 -12.55 -2.08 -6.61
C SER A 98 -13.60 -3.20 -6.56
N HIS A 99 -13.94 -3.76 -7.71
CA HIS A 99 -14.79 -4.97 -7.76
C HIS A 99 -14.01 -6.24 -7.42
N LEU A 100 -12.69 -6.17 -7.30
CA LEU A 100 -11.83 -7.26 -6.87
C LEU A 100 -11.80 -7.32 -5.35
N VAL A 101 -11.93 -8.53 -4.80
CA VAL A 101 -11.76 -8.73 -3.35
C VAL A 101 -10.31 -8.46 -2.97
N SER A 102 -10.11 -7.63 -1.97
CA SER A 102 -8.77 -7.21 -1.52
C SER A 102 -8.42 -7.74 -0.13
N VAL A 103 -7.22 -8.30 0.01
CA VAL A 103 -6.72 -8.86 1.27
C VAL A 103 -5.33 -8.28 1.56
N ALA A 104 -5.15 -7.66 2.73
CA ALA A 104 -3.84 -7.26 3.21
C ALA A 104 -3.25 -8.31 4.15
N ILE A 105 -2.05 -8.80 3.87
CA ILE A 105 -1.29 -9.69 4.75
C ILE A 105 -0.28 -8.85 5.53
N LEU A 106 -0.45 -8.82 6.84
CA LEU A 106 0.26 -7.93 7.74
C LEU A 106 1.31 -8.70 8.56
N HIS A 107 2.50 -8.11 8.65
CA HIS A 107 3.54 -8.52 9.58
C HIS A 107 4.34 -7.30 10.06
N GLY A 108 4.89 -7.36 11.28
CA GLY A 108 5.68 -6.27 11.85
C GLY A 108 4.92 -4.95 11.97
N PRO A 109 5.61 -3.81 11.80
CA PRO A 109 4.99 -2.49 11.81
C PRO A 109 4.01 -2.26 10.66
N VAL A 110 2.84 -1.71 11.01
CA VAL A 110 1.75 -1.28 10.11
C VAL A 110 1.29 0.09 10.62
N LEU A 111 1.95 1.15 10.18
CA LEU A 111 1.85 2.46 10.81
C LEU A 111 1.28 3.52 9.89
N GLY A 112 0.53 4.46 10.46
CA GLY A 112 0.03 5.64 9.77
C GLY A 112 -0.70 5.30 8.47
N GLY A 113 -0.29 5.90 7.36
CA GLY A 113 -0.82 5.60 6.03
C GLY A 113 -0.73 4.12 5.62
N GLY A 114 0.23 3.37 6.18
CA GLY A 114 0.31 1.92 5.99
C GLY A 114 -0.85 1.17 6.64
N LEU A 115 -1.32 1.64 7.80
CA LEU A 115 -2.53 1.12 8.43
C LEU A 115 -3.78 1.55 7.66
N GLU A 116 -3.85 2.78 7.15
CA GLU A 116 -4.93 3.24 6.29
C GLU A 116 -5.04 2.37 5.02
N LEU A 117 -3.89 2.05 4.39
CA LEU A 117 -3.83 1.14 3.25
C LEU A 117 -4.40 -0.25 3.58
N ALA A 118 -4.02 -0.80 4.72
CA ALA A 118 -4.55 -2.08 5.19
C ALA A 118 -6.06 -2.02 5.50
N LEU A 119 -6.54 -0.89 6.05
CA LEU A 119 -7.95 -0.68 6.36
C LEU A 119 -8.81 -0.49 5.10
N ALA A 120 -8.23 0.04 4.01
CA ALA A 120 -8.91 0.16 2.72
C ALA A 120 -9.17 -1.19 2.04
N CYS A 121 -8.45 -2.25 2.42
CA CYS A 121 -8.71 -3.60 1.94
C CYS A 121 -9.95 -4.20 2.62
N ASP A 122 -10.63 -5.15 1.92
CA ASP A 122 -11.79 -5.87 2.48
C ASP A 122 -11.40 -6.70 3.69
N TRP A 123 -10.26 -7.37 3.64
CA TRP A 123 -9.78 -8.27 4.69
C TRP A 123 -8.34 -8.00 5.08
N ARG A 124 -8.02 -8.27 6.35
CA ARG A 124 -6.68 -8.19 6.92
C ARG A 124 -6.35 -9.52 7.58
N LEU A 125 -5.24 -10.13 7.18
CA LEU A 125 -4.68 -11.32 7.79
C LEU A 125 -3.39 -10.95 8.49
N CYS A 126 -3.32 -11.24 9.78
CA CYS A 126 -2.14 -10.98 10.59
C CYS A 126 -1.33 -12.26 10.79
N GLN A 127 -0.02 -12.15 10.71
CA GLN A 127 0.87 -13.24 11.06
C GLN A 127 0.70 -13.60 12.54
N GLN A 128 0.45 -14.86 12.82
CA GLN A 128 0.21 -15.33 14.19
C GLN A 128 1.48 -15.31 15.07
N THR A 129 2.66 -15.49 14.44
CA THR A 129 3.96 -15.46 15.10
C THR A 129 4.68 -14.15 14.80
N GLY A 130 5.19 -13.48 15.83
CA GLY A 130 5.83 -12.19 15.70
C GLY A 130 5.04 -11.06 16.33
N ARG A 131 5.62 -9.87 16.31
CA ARG A 131 4.96 -8.66 16.84
C ARG A 131 4.38 -7.86 15.70
N ILE A 132 3.07 -7.69 15.69
CA ILE A 132 2.40 -6.71 14.85
C ILE A 132 2.26 -5.44 15.68
N MET A 133 2.78 -4.33 15.15
CA MET A 133 2.56 -3.00 15.68
C MET A 133 1.71 -2.22 14.68
N ALA A 134 0.43 -2.09 14.97
CA ALA A 134 -0.51 -1.32 14.16
C ALA A 134 -0.95 -0.07 14.92
N GLY A 135 -0.91 1.09 14.28
CA GLY A 135 -1.33 2.33 14.92
C GLY A 135 -1.08 3.57 14.07
N PHE A 136 -1.52 4.68 14.63
CA PHE A 136 -1.33 6.03 14.09
C PHE A 136 -0.43 6.83 15.03
N PRO A 137 0.91 6.67 14.95
CA PRO A 137 1.84 7.37 15.85
C PRO A 137 1.78 8.89 15.68
N GLU A 138 1.41 9.37 14.48
CA GLU A 138 1.21 10.79 14.17
C GLU A 138 0.10 11.45 15.01
N ALA A 139 -0.84 10.68 15.56
CA ALA A 139 -1.88 11.20 16.43
C ALA A 139 -1.35 11.74 17.76
N ASN A 140 -0.11 11.41 18.12
CA ASN A 140 0.57 11.88 19.33
C ASN A 140 1.56 13.03 19.09
N LEU A 141 1.62 13.51 17.87
CA LEU A 141 2.50 14.62 17.50
C LEU A 141 1.85 15.98 17.74
#